data_69e3168784a86049843b1cd2deec38b0
#
_entry.id   69e3168784a86049843b1cd2deec38b0
#
_cell.length_a   1.000
_cell.length_b   1.000
_cell.length_c   1.000
_cell.angle_alpha   90.00
_cell.angle_beta   90.00
_cell.angle_gamma   90.00
#
_symmetry.space_group_name_H-M   'P 1'
#
loop_
_entity.id
_entity.type
_entity.pdbx_description
1 polymer ?
#
loop_
_entity_poly.entity_id
_entity_poly.type
_entity_poly.pdbx_seq_one_letter_code
_entity_poly.pdbx_strand_id
1 'polypeptide(L)'
;MPTLPIKPLAIRERLSEVRYEIRGELARRARELEAQGRKLIKLNIGNPGAFGFRAPEHLQRAIADDMGRTDPYTHQQGLPEAREAIAAAYARRQHPDAHPDRIFIGNGVSELIDLSLRALLNPGDEVLVPSPDYPLWSAATILNDGRPVYYRCAPENGFQPDPVEIETLVSSRTRAIVLINPNNPSGASYSRELLEKIVAIAAKHNLLLMVDEIYDQVLYDDAEFVPVAPLAGEHPCISFGGLSKVHRACGWRVGWALLSGAAERITEFRNAMDLLGALRLCANVPGQYAIDAAVNGPDTISPLCAPGGRLYETRRAVIEACAASEHLSLVQPAGALYAFPAVVGAAARNFDDHDFALELMNDEGVLVVPGSSFNVPYRHHFRVTLLPEAAVMREVFARIDRVLARRAEAATKVVPLKPRSAAVGR
;
A
#
# COMPACT_ATOMS: atom_id res chain seq x y z
N MET A 1 2.61 10.20 -53.11
CA MET A 1 3.71 9.74 -52.23
C MET A 1 3.25 8.47 -51.57
N PRO A 2 3.98 7.35 -51.58
CA PRO A 2 3.57 6.16 -50.84
C PRO A 2 3.58 6.49 -49.36
N THR A 3 2.45 6.31 -48.69
CA THR A 3 2.32 6.43 -47.24
C THR A 3 3.14 5.32 -46.60
N LEU A 4 4.21 5.68 -45.90
CA LEU A 4 4.97 4.74 -45.11
C LEU A 4 4.03 4.11 -44.06
N PRO A 5 4.09 2.80 -43.82
CA PRO A 5 3.28 2.16 -42.80
C PRO A 5 3.59 2.80 -41.44
N ILE A 6 2.55 3.31 -40.77
CA ILE A 6 2.66 3.87 -39.41
C ILE A 6 3.02 2.71 -38.49
N LYS A 7 4.28 2.65 -38.03
CA LYS A 7 4.68 1.70 -37.00
C LYS A 7 4.33 2.28 -35.62
N PRO A 8 3.77 1.47 -34.73
CA PRO A 8 3.57 1.89 -33.33
C PRO A 8 4.88 2.39 -32.71
N LEU A 9 4.79 3.40 -31.85
CA LEU A 9 5.95 3.86 -31.08
C LEU A 9 6.40 2.75 -30.13
N ALA A 10 7.68 2.40 -30.18
CA ALA A 10 8.25 1.43 -29.25
C ALA A 10 8.31 2.04 -27.83
N ILE A 11 7.87 1.27 -26.84
CA ILE A 11 7.94 1.64 -25.43
C ILE A 11 8.94 0.75 -24.69
N ARG A 12 9.30 1.13 -23.46
CA ARG A 12 10.21 0.35 -22.61
C ARG A 12 9.62 -1.03 -22.32
N GLU A 13 10.36 -2.09 -22.65
CA GLU A 13 9.87 -3.50 -22.51
C GLU A 13 9.52 -3.86 -21.07
N ARG A 14 10.29 -3.38 -20.10
CA ARG A 14 10.05 -3.63 -18.66
C ARG A 14 8.69 -3.15 -18.14
N LEU A 15 8.00 -2.27 -18.86
CA LEU A 15 6.62 -1.90 -18.52
C LEU A 15 5.66 -3.09 -18.56
N SER A 16 5.95 -4.12 -19.36
CA SER A 16 5.15 -5.35 -19.42
C SER A 16 5.30 -6.25 -18.20
N GLU A 17 6.38 -6.07 -17.42
CA GLU A 17 6.62 -6.81 -16.18
C GLU A 17 5.84 -6.21 -14.98
N VAL A 18 5.38 -4.96 -15.10
CA VAL A 18 4.68 -4.24 -14.02
C VAL A 18 3.24 -4.72 -13.89
N ARG A 19 2.90 -5.26 -12.73
CA ARG A 19 1.52 -5.64 -12.36
C ARG A 19 0.89 -4.52 -11.54
N TYR A 20 0.02 -3.73 -12.17
CA TYR A 20 -0.66 -2.61 -11.52
C TYR A 20 -2.11 -2.50 -11.99
N GLU A 21 -2.95 -3.44 -11.55
CA GLU A 21 -4.34 -3.63 -11.98
C GLU A 21 -5.29 -2.45 -11.68
N ILE A 22 -4.89 -1.48 -10.87
CA ILE A 22 -5.72 -0.28 -10.59
C ILE A 22 -6.14 0.45 -11.87
N ARG A 23 -5.43 0.22 -13.00
CA ARG A 23 -5.72 0.81 -14.33
C ARG A 23 -5.94 -0.24 -15.43
N GLY A 24 -5.99 -1.51 -15.09
CA GLY A 24 -6.14 -2.63 -16.01
C GLY A 24 -7.55 -2.82 -16.56
N GLU A 25 -7.88 -4.07 -16.85
CA GLU A 25 -9.16 -4.47 -17.44
C GLU A 25 -10.36 -4.08 -16.57
N LEU A 26 -10.28 -4.31 -15.25
CA LEU A 26 -11.34 -3.94 -14.31
C LEU A 26 -11.67 -2.45 -14.35
N ALA A 27 -10.64 -1.58 -14.42
CA ALA A 27 -10.86 -0.14 -14.51
C ALA A 27 -11.48 0.27 -15.84
N ARG A 28 -11.13 -0.39 -16.94
CA ARG A 28 -11.75 -0.16 -18.26
C ARG A 28 -13.21 -0.58 -18.22
N ARG A 29 -13.51 -1.77 -17.73
CA ARG A 29 -14.86 -2.30 -17.62
C ARG A 29 -15.75 -1.45 -16.70
N ALA A 30 -15.20 -0.96 -15.59
CA ALA A 30 -15.91 -0.05 -14.70
C ALA A 30 -16.37 1.24 -15.43
N ARG A 31 -15.47 1.85 -16.22
CA ARG A 31 -15.83 3.04 -17.02
C ARG A 31 -16.92 2.76 -18.07
N GLU A 32 -16.88 1.59 -18.72
CA GLU A 32 -17.90 1.18 -19.67
C GLU A 32 -19.28 1.07 -19.01
N LEU A 33 -19.35 0.43 -17.83
CA LEU A 33 -20.61 0.28 -17.07
C LEU A 33 -21.14 1.65 -16.60
N GLU A 34 -20.26 2.53 -16.13
CA GLU A 34 -20.63 3.89 -15.74
C GLU A 34 -21.15 4.72 -16.93
N ALA A 35 -20.52 4.59 -18.10
CA ALA A 35 -20.98 5.24 -19.33
C ALA A 35 -22.38 4.73 -19.76
N GLN A 36 -22.75 3.50 -19.38
CA GLN A 36 -24.09 2.93 -19.56
C GLN A 36 -25.08 3.35 -18.46
N GLY A 37 -24.68 4.25 -17.54
CA GLY A 37 -25.54 4.74 -16.46
C GLY A 37 -25.59 3.84 -15.22
N ARG A 38 -24.80 2.79 -15.13
CA ARG A 38 -24.73 1.93 -13.93
C ARG A 38 -23.96 2.60 -12.81
N LYS A 39 -24.51 2.56 -11.61
CA LYS A 39 -23.81 3.02 -10.38
C LYS A 39 -22.97 1.88 -9.82
N LEU A 40 -21.69 2.12 -9.63
CA LEU A 40 -20.76 1.17 -9.03
C LEU A 40 -20.34 1.62 -7.63
N ILE A 41 -20.26 0.66 -6.70
CA ILE A 41 -19.61 0.86 -5.39
C ILE A 41 -18.15 0.48 -5.57
N LYS A 42 -17.28 1.50 -5.57
CA LYS A 42 -15.84 1.32 -5.88
C LYS A 42 -15.03 1.16 -4.60
N LEU A 43 -14.60 -0.05 -4.30
CA LEU A 43 -13.78 -0.40 -3.13
C LEU A 43 -12.31 -0.63 -3.47
N ASN A 44 -11.92 -0.30 -4.70
CA ASN A 44 -10.60 -0.60 -5.24
C ASN A 44 -9.51 0.42 -4.91
N ILE A 45 -9.85 1.62 -4.45
CA ILE A 45 -8.89 2.68 -4.15
C ILE A 45 -9.12 3.23 -2.74
N GLY A 46 -8.05 3.26 -1.94
CA GLY A 46 -8.02 3.92 -0.62
C GLY A 46 -7.98 5.44 -0.77
N ASN A 47 -9.09 6.03 -1.23
CA ASN A 47 -9.26 7.47 -1.40
C ASN A 47 -10.36 8.00 -0.46
N PRO A 48 -10.01 8.44 0.76
CA PRO A 48 -10.99 8.92 1.73
C PRO A 48 -11.92 10.01 1.20
N GLY A 49 -11.41 10.94 0.40
CA GLY A 49 -12.20 12.02 -0.18
C GLY A 49 -13.37 11.56 -1.04
N ALA A 50 -13.24 10.44 -1.73
CA ALA A 50 -14.31 9.85 -2.56
C ALA A 50 -15.48 9.32 -1.71
N PHE A 51 -15.27 9.11 -0.40
CA PHE A 51 -16.26 8.61 0.56
C PHE A 51 -16.70 9.67 1.56
N GLY A 52 -16.50 10.96 1.24
CA GLY A 52 -16.95 12.08 2.06
C GLY A 52 -16.06 12.42 3.26
N PHE A 53 -14.91 11.75 3.43
CA PHE A 53 -13.90 12.24 4.37
C PHE A 53 -13.22 13.49 3.81
N ARG A 54 -13.05 14.49 4.67
CA ARG A 54 -12.34 15.72 4.30
C ARG A 54 -11.01 15.81 5.04
N ALA A 55 -10.06 16.48 4.40
CA ALA A 55 -8.86 16.93 5.11
C ALA A 55 -9.27 17.84 6.29
N PRO A 56 -8.59 17.78 7.44
CA PRO A 56 -8.90 18.61 8.59
C PRO A 56 -8.88 20.09 8.23
N GLU A 57 -9.82 20.86 8.81
CA GLU A 57 -10.02 22.27 8.47
C GLU A 57 -8.79 23.13 8.78
N HIS A 58 -8.09 22.84 9.89
CA HIS A 58 -6.87 23.56 10.26
C HIS A 58 -5.75 23.39 9.22
N LEU A 59 -5.66 22.25 8.54
CA LEU A 59 -4.73 22.06 7.43
C LEU A 59 -5.14 22.87 6.20
N GLN A 60 -6.45 22.92 5.91
CA GLN A 60 -6.96 23.71 4.79
C GLN A 60 -6.69 25.19 4.99
N ARG A 61 -6.87 25.68 6.23
CA ARG A 61 -6.55 27.08 6.61
C ARG A 61 -5.08 27.38 6.45
N ALA A 62 -4.19 26.51 6.93
CA ALA A 62 -2.74 26.69 6.82
C ALA A 62 -2.30 26.88 5.36
N ILE A 63 -2.87 26.14 4.41
CA ILE A 63 -2.59 26.37 2.98
C ILE A 63 -3.18 27.70 2.51
N ALA A 64 -4.41 28.02 2.89
CA ALA A 64 -5.10 29.21 2.42
C ALA A 64 -4.40 30.49 2.91
N ASP A 65 -3.95 30.51 4.16
CA ASP A 65 -3.28 31.64 4.78
C ASP A 65 -1.91 31.94 4.15
N ASP A 66 -1.22 30.91 3.69
CA ASP A 66 0.11 31.02 3.07
C ASP A 66 0.10 30.96 1.53
N MET A 67 -1.08 30.93 0.90
CA MET A 67 -1.18 30.79 -0.57
C MET A 67 -0.38 31.85 -1.34
N GLY A 68 -0.30 33.09 -0.84
CA GLY A 68 0.49 34.16 -1.44
C GLY A 68 2.03 33.94 -1.39
N ARG A 69 2.50 32.93 -0.69
CA ARG A 69 3.93 32.60 -0.54
C ARG A 69 4.33 31.40 -1.39
N THR A 70 3.43 30.84 -2.16
CA THR A 70 3.63 29.54 -2.84
C THR A 70 4.15 29.65 -4.27
N ASP A 71 4.27 30.85 -4.84
CA ASP A 71 4.66 31.07 -6.24
C ASP A 71 6.12 30.69 -6.53
N PRO A 72 7.13 31.01 -5.67
CA PRO A 72 8.51 30.69 -5.96
C PRO A 72 8.79 29.19 -5.76
N TYR A 73 9.81 28.69 -6.48
CA TYR A 73 10.41 27.42 -6.14
C TYR A 73 10.99 27.45 -4.72
N THR A 74 10.93 26.33 -4.03
CA THR A 74 11.59 26.16 -2.74
C THR A 74 12.83 25.24 -2.86
N HIS A 75 13.46 24.94 -1.73
CA HIS A 75 14.58 24.01 -1.67
C HIS A 75 14.18 22.64 -2.22
N GLN A 76 15.09 21.93 -2.92
CA GLN A 76 14.83 20.60 -3.49
C GLN A 76 14.38 19.56 -2.46
N GLN A 77 14.80 19.67 -1.21
CA GLN A 77 14.34 18.82 -0.12
C GLN A 77 12.96 19.24 0.44
N GLY A 78 12.44 20.41 0.07
CA GLY A 78 11.19 20.99 0.57
C GLY A 78 11.41 22.22 1.44
N LEU A 79 10.32 22.88 1.82
CA LEU A 79 10.34 24.08 2.69
C LEU A 79 11.10 23.81 3.98
N PRO A 80 12.05 24.69 4.38
CA PRO A 80 12.81 24.54 5.63
C PRO A 80 11.89 24.38 6.84
N GLU A 81 10.90 25.25 7.00
CA GLU A 81 9.96 25.22 8.11
C GLU A 81 9.14 23.92 8.17
N ALA A 82 8.78 23.37 7.02
CA ALA A 82 8.07 22.08 6.97
C ALA A 82 8.98 20.92 7.39
N ARG A 83 10.25 20.94 6.99
CA ARG A 83 11.23 19.92 7.40
C ARG A 83 11.56 20.02 8.90
N GLU A 84 11.66 21.22 9.43
CA GLU A 84 11.84 21.48 10.88
C GLU A 84 10.64 20.94 11.67
N ALA A 85 9.41 21.16 11.21
CA ALA A 85 8.20 20.66 11.85
C ALA A 85 8.18 19.11 11.87
N ILE A 86 8.52 18.47 10.76
CA ILE A 86 8.62 17.00 10.68
C ILE A 86 9.71 16.51 11.66
N ALA A 87 10.92 17.11 11.63
CA ALA A 87 12.02 16.71 12.51
C ALA A 87 11.61 16.80 13.99
N ALA A 88 10.99 17.90 14.41
CA ALA A 88 10.51 18.07 15.77
C ALA A 88 9.43 17.02 16.15
N ALA A 89 8.52 16.69 15.25
CA ALA A 89 7.49 15.68 15.49
C ALA A 89 8.09 14.26 15.65
N TYR A 90 9.05 13.90 14.80
CA TYR A 90 9.73 12.61 14.88
C TYR A 90 10.66 12.52 16.10
N ALA A 91 11.33 13.61 16.49
CA ALA A 91 12.14 13.67 17.72
C ALA A 91 11.27 13.39 18.97
N ARG A 92 10.03 13.90 19.03
CA ARG A 92 9.09 13.58 20.13
C ARG A 92 8.70 12.11 20.19
N ARG A 93 8.77 11.41 19.06
CA ARG A 93 8.55 9.94 18.96
C ARG A 93 9.85 9.14 19.16
N GLN A 94 10.89 9.76 19.72
CA GLN A 94 12.21 9.15 19.97
C GLN A 94 12.89 8.60 18.70
N HIS A 95 12.58 9.18 17.54
CA HIS A 95 13.21 8.80 16.30
C HIS A 95 14.68 9.28 16.30
N PRO A 96 15.67 8.40 16.09
CA PRO A 96 17.06 8.79 16.11
C PRO A 96 17.35 9.76 14.97
N ASP A 97 18.21 10.73 15.24
CA ASP A 97 18.72 11.65 14.21
C ASP A 97 17.66 12.41 13.40
N ALA A 98 16.47 12.65 13.96
CA ALA A 98 15.45 13.46 13.32
C ALA A 98 15.95 14.91 13.13
N HIS A 99 16.59 15.16 11.98
CA HIS A 99 17.16 16.44 11.61
C HIS A 99 16.60 16.93 10.28
N PRO A 100 16.32 18.24 10.10
CA PRO A 100 15.75 18.77 8.86
C PRO A 100 16.54 18.42 7.60
N ASP A 101 17.86 18.33 7.67
CA ASP A 101 18.72 17.98 6.53
C ASP A 101 18.64 16.50 6.10
N ARG A 102 17.96 15.68 6.89
CA ARG A 102 17.72 14.26 6.60
C ARG A 102 16.31 14.00 6.06
N ILE A 103 15.53 15.07 5.86
CA ILE A 103 14.15 15.01 5.43
C ILE A 103 14.03 15.48 3.97
N PHE A 104 13.34 14.69 3.18
CA PHE A 104 12.98 14.98 1.79
C PHE A 104 11.46 15.02 1.66
N ILE A 105 10.91 16.16 1.23
CA ILE A 105 9.49 16.30 0.93
C ILE A 105 9.27 16.03 -0.56
N GLY A 106 8.26 15.22 -0.88
CA GLY A 106 7.93 14.82 -2.24
C GLY A 106 6.47 14.99 -2.59
N ASN A 107 6.15 14.83 -3.88
CA ASN A 107 4.78 14.84 -4.39
C ASN A 107 4.01 13.56 -3.99
N GLY A 108 3.94 13.33 -2.69
CA GLY A 108 3.50 12.10 -2.03
C GLY A 108 4.62 11.08 -1.88
N VAL A 109 4.40 10.10 -1.02
CA VAL A 109 5.35 8.99 -0.77
C VAL A 109 5.72 8.25 -2.08
N SER A 110 4.81 8.19 -3.04
CA SER A 110 5.05 7.51 -4.32
C SER A 110 6.24 8.05 -5.11
N GLU A 111 6.43 9.38 -5.12
CA GLU A 111 7.62 10.00 -5.74
C GLU A 111 8.88 9.66 -4.96
N LEU A 112 8.81 9.71 -3.63
CA LEU A 112 9.96 9.44 -2.77
C LEU A 112 10.44 7.99 -2.85
N ILE A 113 9.52 7.04 -3.00
CA ILE A 113 9.84 5.63 -3.28
C ILE A 113 10.63 5.53 -4.59
N ASP A 114 10.15 6.14 -5.67
CA ASP A 114 10.85 6.11 -6.97
C ASP A 114 12.24 6.76 -6.89
N LEU A 115 12.35 7.95 -6.28
CA LEU A 115 13.62 8.64 -6.09
C LEU A 115 14.60 7.82 -5.25
N SER A 116 14.13 7.20 -4.17
CA SER A 116 14.97 6.37 -3.29
C SER A 116 15.49 5.13 -4.01
N LEU A 117 14.66 4.45 -4.78
CA LEU A 117 15.08 3.28 -5.56
C LEU A 117 16.02 3.67 -6.71
N ARG A 118 15.78 4.82 -7.35
CA ARG A 118 16.68 5.38 -8.37
C ARG A 118 18.05 5.76 -7.81
N ALA A 119 18.10 6.24 -6.56
CA ALA A 119 19.36 6.54 -5.88
C ALA A 119 20.13 5.28 -5.47
N LEU A 120 19.43 4.16 -5.25
CA LEU A 120 19.97 2.94 -4.66
C LEU A 120 20.41 1.89 -5.69
N LEU A 121 19.59 1.70 -6.75
CA LEU A 121 19.68 0.51 -7.59
C LEU A 121 20.56 0.68 -8.80
N ASN A 122 21.38 -0.34 -9.07
CA ASN A 122 21.97 -0.61 -10.36
C ASN A 122 21.20 -1.74 -11.07
N PRO A 123 21.39 -1.90 -12.41
CA PRO A 123 20.72 -2.96 -13.15
C PRO A 123 20.95 -4.35 -12.55
N GLY A 124 19.87 -5.04 -12.18
CA GLY A 124 19.89 -6.37 -11.59
C GLY A 124 20.07 -6.43 -10.09
N ASP A 125 20.18 -5.30 -9.40
CA ASP A 125 20.10 -5.26 -7.94
C ASP A 125 18.71 -5.70 -7.45
N GLU A 126 18.64 -6.24 -6.24
CA GLU A 126 17.44 -6.84 -5.68
C GLU A 126 16.90 -6.03 -4.49
N VAL A 127 15.58 -5.99 -4.40
CA VAL A 127 14.86 -5.43 -3.26
C VAL A 127 13.92 -6.49 -2.70
N LEU A 128 14.05 -6.82 -1.41
CA LEU A 128 13.10 -7.70 -0.73
C LEU A 128 11.82 -6.93 -0.45
N VAL A 129 10.69 -7.43 -0.98
CA VAL A 129 9.36 -6.80 -0.92
C VAL A 129 8.38 -7.78 -0.28
N PRO A 130 7.44 -7.35 0.60
CA PRO A 130 6.45 -8.26 1.17
C PRO A 130 5.51 -8.82 0.09
N SER A 131 4.97 -10.01 0.32
CA SER A 131 3.88 -10.59 -0.47
C SER A 131 2.78 -11.05 0.51
N PRO A 132 1.64 -10.32 0.57
CA PRO A 132 1.18 -9.25 -0.32
C PRO A 132 1.92 -7.92 -0.14
N ASP A 133 2.17 -7.22 -1.27
CA ASP A 133 2.79 -5.89 -1.29
C ASP A 133 1.79 -4.78 -1.64
N TYR A 134 2.22 -3.52 -1.45
CA TYR A 134 1.63 -2.41 -2.19
C TYR A 134 2.35 -2.35 -3.57
N PRO A 135 1.64 -2.60 -4.70
CA PRO A 135 2.28 -2.88 -5.99
C PRO A 135 3.19 -1.78 -6.55
N LEU A 136 3.15 -0.59 -5.95
CA LEU A 136 4.09 0.49 -6.29
C LEU A 136 5.54 0.10 -5.98
N TRP A 137 5.80 -0.63 -4.88
CA TRP A 137 7.15 -1.02 -4.49
C TRP A 137 7.80 -1.92 -5.53
N SER A 138 7.09 -2.97 -5.94
CA SER A 138 7.56 -3.86 -7.00
C SER A 138 7.66 -3.16 -8.35
N ALA A 139 6.65 -2.35 -8.71
CA ALA A 139 6.65 -1.60 -9.96
C ALA A 139 7.82 -0.59 -10.04
N ALA A 140 8.06 0.19 -8.99
CA ALA A 140 9.15 1.15 -8.94
C ALA A 140 10.52 0.44 -8.95
N THR A 141 10.67 -0.70 -8.28
CA THR A 141 11.88 -1.53 -8.35
C THR A 141 12.16 -1.96 -9.78
N ILE A 142 11.18 -2.52 -10.49
CA ILE A 142 11.30 -2.94 -11.91
C ILE A 142 11.67 -1.76 -12.81
N LEU A 143 10.99 -0.63 -12.65
CA LEU A 143 11.19 0.55 -13.49
C LEU A 143 12.52 1.27 -13.23
N ASN A 144 13.15 1.02 -12.09
CA ASN A 144 14.52 1.45 -11.78
C ASN A 144 15.55 0.33 -12.00
N ASP A 145 15.28 -0.59 -12.94
CA ASP A 145 16.17 -1.67 -13.38
C ASP A 145 16.52 -2.71 -12.32
N GLY A 146 15.89 -2.66 -11.13
CA GLY A 146 16.01 -3.66 -10.09
C GLY A 146 15.10 -4.87 -10.32
N ARG A 147 15.22 -5.84 -9.41
CA ARG A 147 14.40 -7.06 -9.32
C ARG A 147 13.73 -7.15 -7.96
N PRO A 148 12.39 -7.10 -7.87
CA PRO A 148 11.71 -7.40 -6.62
C PRO A 148 11.82 -8.89 -6.30
N VAL A 149 12.20 -9.21 -5.06
CA VAL A 149 12.23 -10.56 -4.51
C VAL A 149 11.23 -10.59 -3.37
N TYR A 150 10.22 -11.46 -3.50
CA TYR A 150 9.09 -11.45 -2.57
C TYR A 150 9.33 -12.37 -1.38
N TYR A 151 9.24 -11.82 -0.17
CA TYR A 151 9.13 -12.62 1.04
C TYR A 151 7.65 -12.76 1.45
N ARG A 152 7.28 -13.94 1.92
CA ARG A 152 5.90 -14.29 2.18
C ARG A 152 5.42 -13.73 3.53
N CYS A 153 4.28 -13.03 3.50
CA CYS A 153 3.48 -12.72 4.66
C CYS A 153 2.21 -13.59 4.60
N ALA A 154 2.26 -14.74 5.24
CA ALA A 154 1.24 -15.77 5.10
C ALA A 154 -0.03 -15.43 5.90
N PRO A 155 -1.24 -15.66 5.35
CA PRO A 155 -2.49 -15.43 6.09
C PRO A 155 -2.60 -16.31 7.34
N GLU A 156 -2.05 -17.55 7.31
CA GLU A 156 -1.99 -18.46 8.46
C GLU A 156 -1.15 -17.92 9.62
N ASN A 157 -0.24 -16.99 9.34
CA ASN A 157 0.58 -16.28 10.33
C ASN A 157 0.11 -14.82 10.51
N GLY A 158 -1.18 -14.52 10.27
CA GLY A 158 -1.73 -13.17 10.42
C GLY A 158 -1.09 -12.13 9.48
N PHE A 159 -0.61 -12.54 8.32
CA PHE A 159 0.17 -11.72 7.38
C PHE A 159 1.45 -11.12 7.96
N GLN A 160 2.00 -11.73 8.99
CA GLN A 160 3.31 -11.35 9.52
C GLN A 160 4.43 -11.87 8.60
N PRO A 161 5.48 -11.09 8.33
CA PRO A 161 6.69 -11.58 7.66
C PRO A 161 7.39 -12.67 8.49
N ASP A 162 8.04 -13.61 7.81
CA ASP A 162 8.91 -14.60 8.45
C ASP A 162 10.37 -14.15 8.32
N PRO A 163 11.05 -13.79 9.43
CA PRO A 163 12.45 -13.38 9.41
C PRO A 163 13.40 -14.46 8.87
N VAL A 164 13.09 -15.73 9.09
CA VAL A 164 13.92 -16.85 8.59
C VAL A 164 13.83 -16.90 7.07
N GLU A 165 12.63 -16.78 6.50
CA GLU A 165 12.46 -16.71 5.04
C GLU A 165 13.16 -15.47 4.47
N ILE A 166 12.98 -14.29 5.08
CA ILE A 166 13.65 -13.04 4.65
C ILE A 166 15.16 -13.27 4.55
N GLU A 167 15.78 -13.87 5.56
CA GLU A 167 17.23 -14.09 5.57
C GLU A 167 17.67 -15.05 4.46
N THR A 168 16.89 -16.10 4.16
CA THR A 168 17.20 -17.05 3.08
C THR A 168 17.14 -16.44 1.69
N LEU A 169 16.36 -15.36 1.52
CA LEU A 169 16.21 -14.66 0.25
C LEU A 169 17.32 -13.63 -0.02
N VAL A 170 18.14 -13.31 0.98
CA VAL A 170 19.25 -12.36 0.82
C VAL A 170 20.31 -12.95 -0.10
N SER A 171 20.72 -12.18 -1.10
CA SER A 171 21.80 -12.50 -2.03
C SER A 171 22.85 -11.39 -2.06
N SER A 172 23.95 -11.58 -2.79
CA SER A 172 24.96 -10.55 -3.01
C SER A 172 24.44 -9.33 -3.79
N ARG A 173 23.27 -9.44 -4.44
CA ARG A 173 22.58 -8.36 -5.16
C ARG A 173 21.54 -7.63 -4.34
N THR A 174 21.16 -8.15 -3.19
CA THR A 174 20.15 -7.51 -2.34
C THR A 174 20.68 -6.18 -1.82
N ARG A 175 19.87 -5.11 -1.93
CA ARG A 175 20.22 -3.75 -1.50
C ARG A 175 19.31 -3.23 -0.39
N ALA A 176 18.06 -3.66 -0.36
CA ALA A 176 17.09 -3.16 0.61
C ALA A 176 16.06 -4.22 1.01
N ILE A 177 15.48 -4.00 2.19
CA ILE A 177 14.27 -4.67 2.67
C ILE A 177 13.18 -3.60 2.81
N VAL A 178 12.04 -3.82 2.14
CA VAL A 178 10.84 -3.00 2.26
C VAL A 178 9.94 -3.55 3.35
N LEU A 179 9.50 -2.70 4.27
CA LEU A 179 8.46 -2.99 5.25
C LEU A 179 7.29 -2.04 5.02
N ILE A 180 6.05 -2.54 5.09
CA ILE A 180 4.83 -1.74 5.00
C ILE A 180 4.06 -1.99 6.30
N ASN A 181 4.09 -1.01 7.20
CA ASN A 181 3.56 -1.19 8.57
C ASN A 181 2.80 0.06 9.05
N PRO A 182 1.50 -0.01 9.32
CA PRO A 182 0.56 -1.11 9.01
C PRO A 182 0.44 -1.43 7.51
N ASN A 183 0.21 -2.70 7.19
CA ASN A 183 0.31 -3.23 5.84
C ASN A 183 -0.91 -2.90 4.96
N ASN A 184 -0.66 -2.57 3.72
CA ASN A 184 -1.61 -2.58 2.61
C ASN A 184 -1.23 -3.77 1.69
N PRO A 185 -2.09 -4.80 1.51
CA PRO A 185 -3.56 -4.79 1.67
C PRO A 185 -4.11 -5.42 2.95
N SER A 186 -3.31 -6.10 3.75
CA SER A 186 -3.79 -7.00 4.83
C SER A 186 -4.30 -6.27 6.08
N GLY A 187 -3.80 -5.06 6.35
CA GLY A 187 -4.04 -4.34 7.61
C GLY A 187 -3.25 -4.90 8.80
N ALA A 188 -2.28 -5.79 8.56
CA ALA A 188 -1.42 -6.32 9.61
C ALA A 188 -0.56 -5.20 10.21
N SER A 189 -0.36 -5.22 11.53
CA SER A 189 0.61 -4.42 12.27
C SER A 189 1.67 -5.36 12.85
N TYR A 190 2.95 -4.97 12.80
CA TYR A 190 4.06 -5.85 13.16
C TYR A 190 4.51 -5.58 14.58
N SER A 191 4.79 -6.66 15.35
CA SER A 191 5.27 -6.54 16.71
C SER A 191 6.71 -6.04 16.77
N ARG A 192 7.08 -5.48 17.92
CA ARG A 192 8.46 -5.03 18.19
C ARG A 192 9.47 -6.15 17.99
N GLU A 193 9.20 -7.34 18.54
CA GLU A 193 10.10 -8.49 18.49
C GLU A 193 10.33 -8.98 17.05
N LEU A 194 9.30 -8.89 16.22
CA LEU A 194 9.39 -9.21 14.80
C LEU A 194 10.26 -8.19 14.06
N LEU A 195 9.99 -6.90 14.28
CA LEU A 195 10.75 -5.82 13.66
C LEU A 195 12.23 -5.84 14.07
N GLU A 196 12.54 -6.10 15.34
CA GLU A 196 13.92 -6.24 15.83
C GLU A 196 14.68 -7.37 15.11
N LYS A 197 14.03 -8.50 14.85
CA LYS A 197 14.63 -9.60 14.06
C LYS A 197 14.93 -9.18 12.63
N ILE A 198 14.02 -8.46 11.98
CA ILE A 198 14.23 -7.98 10.61
C ILE A 198 15.33 -6.91 10.56
N VAL A 199 15.37 -6.01 11.52
CA VAL A 199 16.45 -5.02 11.68
C VAL A 199 17.81 -5.72 11.83
N ALA A 200 17.89 -6.78 12.65
CA ALA A 200 19.12 -7.54 12.83
C ALA A 200 19.59 -8.19 11.50
N ILE A 201 18.67 -8.71 10.68
CA ILE A 201 18.98 -9.25 9.36
C ILE A 201 19.51 -8.13 8.44
N ALA A 202 18.84 -6.99 8.40
CA ALA A 202 19.29 -5.86 7.60
C ALA A 202 20.68 -5.38 8.00
N ALA A 203 20.94 -5.30 9.30
CA ALA A 203 22.25 -4.93 9.83
C ALA A 203 23.34 -5.95 9.49
N LYS A 204 23.06 -7.25 9.63
CA LYS A 204 23.97 -8.35 9.31
C LYS A 204 24.41 -8.35 7.85
N HIS A 205 23.49 -8.04 6.94
CA HIS A 205 23.71 -8.08 5.50
C HIS A 205 23.93 -6.69 4.87
N ASN A 206 24.04 -5.64 5.68
CA ASN A 206 24.22 -4.25 5.23
C ASN A 206 23.15 -3.77 4.22
N LEU A 207 21.88 -4.05 4.49
CA LEU A 207 20.75 -3.72 3.62
C LEU A 207 20.05 -2.46 4.13
N LEU A 208 19.65 -1.57 3.22
CA LEU A 208 18.83 -0.41 3.57
C LEU A 208 17.42 -0.86 3.99
N LEU A 209 16.94 -0.38 5.12
CA LEU A 209 15.54 -0.52 5.53
C LEU A 209 14.71 0.59 4.88
N MET A 210 13.68 0.22 4.11
CA MET A 210 12.72 1.15 3.49
C MET A 210 11.35 0.89 4.08
N VAL A 211 10.86 1.79 4.95
CA VAL A 211 9.68 1.54 5.78
C VAL A 211 8.55 2.49 5.41
N ASP A 212 7.51 1.94 4.81
CA ASP A 212 6.27 2.66 4.48
C ASP A 212 5.37 2.70 5.73
N GLU A 213 5.39 3.85 6.41
CA GLU A 213 4.66 4.12 7.66
C GLU A 213 3.45 5.04 7.43
N ILE A 214 2.93 5.11 6.19
CA ILE A 214 1.86 6.04 5.81
C ILE A 214 0.56 5.84 6.60
N TYR A 215 0.39 4.69 7.27
CA TYR A 215 -0.76 4.33 8.10
C TYR A 215 -0.46 4.32 9.61
N ASP A 216 0.65 4.90 10.05
CA ASP A 216 1.18 4.85 11.42
C ASP A 216 0.18 5.16 12.55
N GLN A 217 -0.86 5.95 12.26
CA GLN A 217 -1.92 6.34 13.20
C GLN A 217 -3.29 5.74 12.87
N VAL A 218 -3.39 4.93 11.83
CA VAL A 218 -4.64 4.24 11.46
C VAL A 218 -4.61 2.85 12.08
N LEU A 219 -4.99 2.77 13.34
CA LEU A 219 -4.92 1.57 14.18
C LEU A 219 -6.28 1.32 14.83
N TYR A 220 -6.59 0.07 15.08
CA TYR A 220 -7.85 -0.37 15.66
C TYR A 220 -7.62 -1.20 16.92
N ASP A 221 -8.58 -1.15 17.84
CA ASP A 221 -8.53 -1.85 19.12
C ASP A 221 -7.25 -1.52 19.91
N ASP A 222 -6.54 -2.51 20.41
CA ASP A 222 -5.31 -2.35 21.18
C ASP A 222 -4.04 -2.47 20.33
N ALA A 223 -4.17 -2.33 18.99
CA ALA A 223 -3.00 -2.39 18.10
C ALA A 223 -2.07 -1.20 18.32
N GLU A 224 -0.78 -1.50 18.44
CA GLU A 224 0.25 -0.49 18.59
C GLU A 224 1.08 -0.36 17.30
N PHE A 225 1.46 0.88 16.99
CA PHE A 225 2.44 1.15 15.95
C PHE A 225 3.84 1.22 16.56
N VAL A 226 4.75 0.42 16.02
CA VAL A 226 6.16 0.43 16.40
C VAL A 226 6.97 1.02 15.25
N PRO A 227 7.54 2.24 15.39
CA PRO A 227 8.41 2.83 14.37
C PRO A 227 9.72 2.03 14.25
N VAL A 228 10.18 1.82 13.01
CA VAL A 228 11.35 0.95 12.78
C VAL A 228 12.67 1.67 12.99
N ALA A 229 12.76 2.94 12.66
CA ALA A 229 14.04 3.67 12.76
C ALA A 229 14.63 3.73 14.19
N PRO A 230 13.85 3.88 15.29
CA PRO A 230 14.38 3.73 16.64
C PRO A 230 14.96 2.35 16.93
N LEU A 231 14.45 1.29 16.31
CA LEU A 231 14.98 -0.06 16.45
C LEU A 231 16.26 -0.25 15.63
N ALA A 232 16.35 0.42 14.49
CA ALA A 232 17.50 0.37 13.59
C ALA A 232 18.74 1.09 14.17
N GLY A 233 18.53 2.12 15.02
CA GLY A 233 19.63 2.88 15.62
C GLY A 233 20.56 3.50 14.58
N GLU A 234 21.82 3.11 14.57
CA GLU A 234 22.84 3.59 13.61
C GLU A 234 22.75 2.91 12.22
N HIS A 235 21.90 1.89 12.06
CA HIS A 235 21.72 1.23 10.77
C HIS A 235 20.85 2.06 9.83
N PRO A 236 21.21 2.18 8.52
CA PRO A 236 20.45 2.96 7.56
C PRO A 236 18.97 2.54 7.43
N CYS A 237 18.10 3.51 7.64
CA CYS A 237 16.64 3.34 7.55
C CYS A 237 16.01 4.58 6.93
N ILE A 238 15.01 4.39 6.06
CA ILE A 238 14.17 5.47 5.55
C ILE A 238 12.74 5.21 6.04
N SER A 239 12.18 6.16 6.78
CA SER A 239 10.77 6.17 7.17
C SER A 239 9.96 7.08 6.23
N PHE A 240 8.94 6.53 5.58
CA PHE A 240 8.04 7.27 4.69
C PHE A 240 6.74 7.61 5.39
N GLY A 241 6.35 8.88 5.36
CA GLY A 241 5.12 9.40 5.91
C GLY A 241 4.46 10.45 5.02
N GLY A 242 3.27 10.92 5.37
CA GLY A 242 2.62 11.93 4.55
C GLY A 242 1.17 12.22 4.92
N LEU A 243 0.56 13.18 4.20
CA LEU A 243 -0.78 13.67 4.50
C LEU A 243 -1.91 12.82 3.91
N SER A 244 -1.58 11.84 3.06
CA SER A 244 -2.58 11.13 2.25
C SER A 244 -3.59 10.33 3.06
N LYS A 245 -3.18 9.66 4.13
CA LYS A 245 -4.01 8.67 4.83
C LYS A 245 -4.48 9.18 6.20
N VAL A 246 -3.57 9.41 7.10
CA VAL A 246 -3.88 9.95 8.44
C VAL A 246 -4.67 11.25 8.35
N HIS A 247 -4.27 12.15 7.46
CA HIS A 247 -4.92 13.45 7.29
C HIS A 247 -5.94 13.50 6.15
N ARG A 248 -6.25 12.39 5.48
CA ARG A 248 -7.25 12.27 4.41
C ARG A 248 -7.05 13.23 3.23
N ALA A 249 -5.80 13.66 3.00
CA ALA A 249 -5.43 14.68 2.00
C ALA A 249 -4.70 14.06 0.79
N CYS A 250 -5.22 12.94 0.25
CA CYS A 250 -4.57 12.19 -0.85
C CYS A 250 -4.28 13.05 -2.10
N GLY A 251 -5.17 13.97 -2.41
CA GLY A 251 -5.08 14.83 -3.59
C GLY A 251 -4.07 15.97 -3.46
N TRP A 252 -3.60 16.27 -2.25
CA TRP A 252 -2.62 17.35 -2.03
C TRP A 252 -1.22 16.96 -2.43
N ARG A 253 -0.97 15.66 -2.58
CA ARG A 253 0.32 15.10 -3.00
C ARG A 253 1.47 15.56 -2.11
N VAL A 254 1.36 15.38 -0.79
CA VAL A 254 2.40 15.68 0.19
C VAL A 254 2.81 14.42 0.92
N GLY A 255 4.10 14.12 0.85
CA GLY A 255 4.74 13.05 1.61
C GLY A 255 6.16 13.45 1.97
N TRP A 256 6.77 12.72 2.88
CA TRP A 256 8.15 12.89 3.28
C TRP A 256 8.85 11.56 3.48
N ALA A 257 10.16 11.60 3.33
CA ALA A 257 11.09 10.54 3.70
C ALA A 257 12.07 11.09 4.71
N LEU A 258 12.21 10.43 5.85
CA LEU A 258 13.22 10.73 6.88
C LEU A 258 14.28 9.65 6.84
N LEU A 259 15.53 10.05 6.56
CA LEU A 259 16.69 9.17 6.51
C LEU A 259 17.40 9.13 7.87
N SER A 260 17.54 7.95 8.44
CA SER A 260 18.17 7.69 9.75
C SER A 260 19.38 6.79 9.59
N GLY A 261 20.26 6.81 10.59
CA GLY A 261 21.46 5.98 10.67
C GLY A 261 22.73 6.81 10.84
N ALA A 262 23.86 6.15 11.04
CA ALA A 262 25.16 6.79 11.19
C ALA A 262 25.50 7.63 9.95
N ALA A 263 26.02 8.83 10.15
CA ALA A 263 26.27 9.80 9.09
C ALA A 263 27.15 9.23 7.98
N GLU A 264 28.19 8.48 8.35
CA GLU A 264 29.16 7.87 7.43
C GLU A 264 28.48 6.86 6.48
N ARG A 265 27.37 6.25 6.91
CA ARG A 265 26.66 5.23 6.14
C ARG A 265 25.59 5.80 5.21
N ILE A 266 25.06 6.98 5.51
CA ILE A 266 23.92 7.56 4.77
C ILE A 266 24.31 8.75 3.90
N THR A 267 25.49 9.35 4.04
CA THR A 267 25.86 10.61 3.38
C THR A 267 25.81 10.51 1.85
N GLU A 268 26.36 9.47 1.26
CA GLU A 268 26.35 9.31 -0.20
C GLU A 268 24.92 9.12 -0.73
N PHE A 269 24.12 8.29 -0.06
CA PHE A 269 22.73 8.07 -0.42
C PHE A 269 21.91 9.38 -0.27
N ARG A 270 22.09 10.12 0.81
CA ARG A 270 21.47 11.42 1.02
C ARG A 270 21.83 12.40 -0.11
N ASN A 271 23.09 12.46 -0.51
CA ASN A 271 23.56 13.33 -1.59
C ASN A 271 22.95 12.91 -2.94
N ALA A 272 22.81 11.61 -3.19
CA ALA A 272 22.13 11.11 -4.40
C ALA A 272 20.64 11.50 -4.39
N MET A 273 19.94 11.38 -3.27
CA MET A 273 18.56 11.84 -3.11
C MET A 273 18.44 13.36 -3.32
N ASP A 274 19.40 14.13 -2.82
CA ASP A 274 19.42 15.58 -2.98
C ASP A 274 19.61 15.98 -4.47
N LEU A 275 20.53 15.33 -5.17
CA LEU A 275 20.72 15.50 -6.60
C LEU A 275 19.44 15.19 -7.39
N LEU A 276 18.81 14.05 -7.12
CA LEU A 276 17.57 13.66 -7.80
C LEU A 276 16.42 14.63 -7.46
N GLY A 277 16.37 15.12 -6.23
CA GLY A 277 15.46 16.19 -5.82
C GLY A 277 15.69 17.48 -6.61
N ALA A 278 16.93 17.89 -6.81
CA ALA A 278 17.30 19.08 -7.57
C ALA A 278 16.94 18.97 -9.06
N LEU A 279 17.02 17.77 -9.65
CA LEU A 279 16.64 17.57 -11.07
C LEU A 279 15.16 17.83 -11.35
N ARG A 280 14.29 17.71 -10.34
CA ARG A 280 12.86 18.06 -10.43
C ARG A 280 12.54 19.46 -9.86
N LEU A 281 13.54 20.21 -9.45
CA LEU A 281 13.49 21.51 -8.76
C LEU A 281 12.98 21.36 -7.30
N CYS A 282 11.67 21.23 -7.08
CA CYS A 282 11.08 21.01 -5.76
C CYS A 282 9.77 20.21 -5.86
N ALA A 283 9.26 19.75 -4.73
CA ALA A 283 7.89 19.26 -4.63
C ALA A 283 6.88 20.41 -4.69
N ASN A 284 5.59 20.12 -4.90
CA ASN A 284 4.56 21.16 -4.89
C ASN A 284 4.63 21.97 -3.59
N VAL A 285 4.62 23.28 -3.70
CA VAL A 285 4.84 24.18 -2.56
C VAL A 285 3.57 24.37 -1.71
N PRO A 286 2.37 24.60 -2.29
CA PRO A 286 1.17 24.88 -1.51
C PRO A 286 0.88 23.85 -0.42
N GLY A 287 0.97 22.56 -0.76
CA GLY A 287 0.65 21.50 0.19
C GLY A 287 1.63 21.38 1.36
N GLN A 288 2.85 21.89 1.22
CA GLN A 288 3.89 21.82 2.27
C GLN A 288 3.55 22.73 3.47
N TYR A 289 2.83 23.82 3.26
CA TYR A 289 2.36 24.69 4.34
C TYR A 289 1.38 24.03 5.32
N ALA A 290 0.76 22.91 4.92
CA ALA A 290 -0.08 22.13 5.82
C ALA A 290 0.72 21.21 6.76
N ILE A 291 2.03 21.01 6.54
CA ILE A 291 2.81 19.97 7.24
C ILE A 291 2.89 20.28 8.73
N ASP A 292 3.24 21.50 9.13
CA ASP A 292 3.31 21.86 10.55
C ASP A 292 1.98 21.64 11.26
N ALA A 293 0.90 22.16 10.68
CA ALA A 293 -0.45 21.97 11.19
C ALA A 293 -0.85 20.47 11.27
N ALA A 294 -0.30 19.63 10.40
CA ALA A 294 -0.58 18.20 10.41
C ALA A 294 0.18 17.44 11.51
N VAL A 295 1.49 17.71 11.63
CA VAL A 295 2.33 16.93 12.55
C VAL A 295 2.33 17.46 14.00
N ASN A 296 1.94 18.74 14.19
CA ASN A 296 1.84 19.41 15.48
C ASN A 296 0.41 19.77 15.89
N GLY A 297 -0.56 19.59 15.00
CA GLY A 297 -1.96 19.92 15.24
C GLY A 297 -2.71 18.82 16.01
N PRO A 298 -4.04 18.99 16.16
CA PRO A 298 -4.89 18.06 16.88
C PRO A 298 -4.99 16.72 16.14
N ASP A 299 -5.07 15.64 16.93
CA ASP A 299 -5.39 14.32 16.41
C ASP A 299 -6.82 14.28 15.87
N THR A 300 -6.95 13.95 14.59
CA THR A 300 -8.23 13.88 13.88
C THR A 300 -8.50 12.50 13.29
N ILE A 301 -7.60 11.54 13.51
CA ILE A 301 -7.74 10.18 12.97
C ILE A 301 -8.14 9.18 14.04
N SER A 302 -7.58 9.23 15.25
CA SER A 302 -7.93 8.32 16.33
C SER A 302 -9.42 8.28 16.65
N PRO A 303 -10.17 9.42 16.67
CA PRO A 303 -11.62 9.37 16.84
C PRO A 303 -12.37 8.58 15.75
N LEU A 304 -11.81 8.49 14.55
CA LEU A 304 -12.41 7.70 13.45
C LEU A 304 -12.09 6.20 13.58
N CYS A 305 -10.99 5.85 14.25
CA CYS A 305 -10.53 4.49 14.45
C CYS A 305 -10.99 3.90 15.80
N ALA A 306 -11.50 4.71 16.72
CA ALA A 306 -12.04 4.28 18.01
C ALA A 306 -13.47 3.73 17.90
N PRO A 307 -13.97 2.94 18.87
CA PRO A 307 -15.37 2.50 18.92
C PRO A 307 -16.36 3.66 18.73
N GLY A 308 -17.32 3.47 17.83
CA GLY A 308 -18.26 4.52 17.39
C GLY A 308 -17.71 5.43 16.27
N GLY A 309 -16.44 5.40 15.97
CA GLY A 309 -15.84 6.11 14.85
C GLY A 309 -16.13 5.41 13.52
N ARG A 310 -16.21 6.19 12.44
CA ARG A 310 -16.65 5.68 11.13
C ARG A 310 -15.78 4.54 10.59
N LEU A 311 -14.45 4.66 10.69
CA LEU A 311 -13.54 3.61 10.21
C LEU A 311 -13.66 2.33 11.07
N TYR A 312 -13.78 2.50 12.38
CA TYR A 312 -13.99 1.39 13.30
C TYR A 312 -15.28 0.62 12.99
N GLU A 313 -16.42 1.35 12.85
CA GLU A 313 -17.72 0.74 12.58
C GLU A 313 -17.76 0.06 11.21
N THR A 314 -17.10 0.63 10.22
CA THR A 314 -16.96 0.02 8.88
C THR A 314 -16.15 -1.27 8.94
N ARG A 315 -15.01 -1.26 9.66
CA ARG A 315 -14.18 -2.46 9.88
C ARG A 315 -14.97 -3.54 10.61
N ARG A 316 -15.68 -3.17 11.66
CA ARG A 316 -16.52 -4.09 12.43
C ARG A 316 -17.58 -4.76 11.54
N ALA A 317 -18.28 -3.99 10.71
CA ALA A 317 -19.27 -4.52 9.78
C ALA A 317 -18.67 -5.54 8.80
N VAL A 318 -17.45 -5.33 8.34
CA VAL A 318 -16.72 -6.28 7.45
C VAL A 318 -16.35 -7.55 8.21
N ILE A 319 -15.83 -7.43 9.43
CA ILE A 319 -15.48 -8.58 10.28
C ILE A 319 -16.72 -9.43 10.57
N GLU A 320 -17.82 -8.80 11.00
CA GLU A 320 -19.10 -9.46 11.27
C GLU A 320 -19.64 -10.19 10.03
N ALA A 321 -19.59 -9.53 8.85
CA ALA A 321 -20.06 -10.12 7.60
C ALA A 321 -19.22 -11.31 7.16
N CYS A 322 -17.89 -11.24 7.25
CA CYS A 322 -17.01 -12.36 6.96
C CYS A 322 -17.24 -13.54 7.94
N ALA A 323 -17.43 -13.26 9.22
CA ALA A 323 -17.67 -14.29 10.23
C ALA A 323 -19.04 -14.98 10.06
N ALA A 324 -20.02 -14.30 9.49
CA ALA A 324 -21.35 -14.86 9.22
C ALA A 324 -21.43 -15.66 7.91
N SER A 325 -20.45 -15.50 7.00
CA SER A 325 -20.43 -16.18 5.70
C SER A 325 -19.76 -17.54 5.77
N GLU A 326 -20.36 -18.56 5.14
CA GLU A 326 -19.72 -19.87 4.94
C GLU A 326 -18.64 -19.86 3.84
N HIS A 327 -18.54 -18.76 3.09
CA HIS A 327 -17.71 -18.62 1.92
C HIS A 327 -16.50 -17.72 2.13
N LEU A 328 -16.42 -17.03 3.25
CA LEU A 328 -15.37 -16.05 3.54
C LEU A 328 -14.58 -16.38 4.80
N SER A 329 -13.31 -16.03 4.79
CA SER A 329 -12.43 -16.00 5.96
C SER A 329 -11.67 -14.67 5.96
N LEU A 330 -11.40 -14.12 7.15
CA LEU A 330 -10.71 -12.84 7.28
C LEU A 330 -9.72 -12.89 8.45
N VAL A 331 -8.46 -12.60 8.16
CA VAL A 331 -7.53 -12.11 9.18
C VAL A 331 -7.93 -10.68 9.50
N GLN A 332 -8.32 -10.42 10.75
CA GLN A 332 -8.82 -9.11 11.14
C GLN A 332 -7.74 -8.04 10.99
N PRO A 333 -7.99 -6.96 10.22
CA PRO A 333 -7.02 -5.90 10.07
C PRO A 333 -6.83 -5.14 11.40
N ALA A 334 -5.58 -5.05 11.85
CA ALA A 334 -5.18 -4.30 13.04
C ALA A 334 -4.98 -2.81 12.74
N GLY A 335 -4.75 -2.46 11.47
CA GLY A 335 -4.53 -1.08 11.02
C GLY A 335 -4.87 -0.86 9.55
N ALA A 336 -4.44 0.27 9.03
CA ALA A 336 -4.67 0.74 7.67
C ALA A 336 -6.17 0.93 7.31
N LEU A 337 -6.45 1.05 6.01
CA LEU A 337 -7.80 1.36 5.50
C LEU A 337 -8.37 0.20 4.67
N TYR A 338 -7.92 -1.03 4.89
CA TYR A 338 -8.26 -2.17 4.04
C TYR A 338 -8.56 -3.42 4.83
N ALA A 339 -9.34 -4.30 4.19
CA ALA A 339 -9.48 -5.71 4.57
C ALA A 339 -9.14 -6.59 3.36
N PHE A 340 -8.60 -7.78 3.63
CA PHE A 340 -8.12 -8.72 2.62
C PHE A 340 -8.73 -10.11 2.83
N PRO A 341 -10.07 -10.26 2.61
CA PRO A 341 -10.77 -11.52 2.78
C PRO A 341 -10.29 -12.59 1.83
N ALA A 342 -10.33 -13.84 2.30
CA ALA A 342 -10.16 -15.06 1.52
C ALA A 342 -11.51 -15.70 1.21
N VAL A 343 -11.67 -16.22 -0.01
CA VAL A 343 -12.77 -17.11 -0.36
C VAL A 343 -12.41 -18.52 0.08
N VAL A 344 -13.33 -19.21 0.74
CA VAL A 344 -13.13 -20.54 1.34
C VAL A 344 -14.22 -21.52 0.94
N GLY A 345 -14.07 -22.77 1.35
CA GLY A 345 -15.08 -23.83 1.17
C GLY A 345 -15.32 -24.20 -0.30
N ALA A 346 -16.57 -24.49 -0.65
CA ALA A 346 -16.95 -24.90 -1.99
C ALA A 346 -16.78 -23.76 -3.03
N ALA A 347 -16.98 -22.51 -2.61
CA ALA A 347 -16.82 -21.34 -3.46
C ALA A 347 -15.35 -21.13 -3.92
N ALA A 348 -14.38 -21.62 -3.15
CA ALA A 348 -12.96 -21.53 -3.47
C ALA A 348 -12.47 -22.55 -4.51
N ARG A 349 -13.31 -23.53 -4.89
CA ARG A 349 -12.92 -24.56 -5.88
C ARG A 349 -12.75 -23.92 -7.27
N ASN A 350 -11.56 -24.04 -7.86
CA ASN A 350 -11.20 -23.44 -9.14
C ASN A 350 -11.46 -21.91 -9.18
N PHE A 351 -11.31 -21.24 -8.04
CA PHE A 351 -11.54 -19.82 -7.91
C PHE A 351 -10.40 -19.02 -8.57
N ASP A 352 -10.80 -18.05 -9.39
CA ASP A 352 -9.93 -17.01 -9.91
C ASP A 352 -10.43 -15.66 -9.41
N ASP A 353 -9.57 -14.90 -8.76
CA ASP A 353 -9.90 -13.63 -8.13
C ASP A 353 -10.21 -12.50 -9.13
N HIS A 354 -9.62 -12.56 -10.33
CA HIS A 354 -9.91 -11.61 -11.40
C HIS A 354 -11.29 -11.86 -12.01
N ASP A 355 -11.61 -13.12 -12.33
CA ASP A 355 -12.92 -13.53 -12.84
C ASP A 355 -14.03 -13.21 -11.83
N PHE A 356 -13.75 -13.44 -10.54
CA PHE A 356 -14.67 -13.07 -9.46
C PHE A 356 -14.91 -11.56 -9.40
N ALA A 357 -13.87 -10.75 -9.50
CA ALA A 357 -14.00 -9.29 -9.47
C ALA A 357 -14.78 -8.75 -10.67
N LEU A 358 -14.62 -9.35 -11.85
CA LEU A 358 -15.40 -9.04 -13.05
C LEU A 358 -16.88 -9.43 -12.89
N GLU A 359 -17.18 -10.65 -12.41
CA GLU A 359 -18.54 -11.11 -12.15
C GLU A 359 -19.24 -10.22 -11.12
N LEU A 360 -18.60 -9.97 -9.98
CA LEU A 360 -19.13 -9.12 -8.92
C LEU A 360 -19.45 -7.70 -9.42
N MET A 361 -18.58 -7.13 -10.23
CA MET A 361 -18.80 -5.81 -10.83
C MET A 361 -19.94 -5.83 -11.85
N ASN A 362 -20.02 -6.83 -12.73
CA ASN A 362 -21.04 -6.93 -13.75
C ASN A 362 -22.43 -7.23 -13.16
N ASP A 363 -22.53 -8.14 -12.22
CA ASP A 363 -23.81 -8.61 -11.68
C ASP A 363 -24.32 -7.72 -10.55
N GLU A 364 -23.45 -7.38 -9.62
CA GLU A 364 -23.81 -6.73 -8.36
C GLU A 364 -23.36 -5.25 -8.25
N GLY A 365 -22.61 -4.75 -9.23
CA GLY A 365 -22.17 -3.36 -9.27
C GLY A 365 -21.13 -3.02 -8.19
N VAL A 366 -20.31 -3.98 -7.74
CA VAL A 366 -19.27 -3.78 -6.75
C VAL A 366 -17.90 -4.03 -7.35
N LEU A 367 -16.99 -3.06 -7.22
CA LEU A 367 -15.61 -3.15 -7.70
C LEU A 367 -14.63 -3.35 -6.54
N VAL A 368 -14.02 -4.51 -6.48
CA VAL A 368 -12.95 -4.88 -5.54
C VAL A 368 -11.61 -5.00 -6.26
N VAL A 369 -10.52 -5.22 -5.54
CA VAL A 369 -9.21 -5.53 -6.14
C VAL A 369 -8.90 -7.00 -5.98
N PRO A 370 -8.60 -7.74 -7.07
CA PRO A 370 -8.12 -9.11 -6.98
C PRO A 370 -6.88 -9.24 -6.09
N GLY A 371 -6.79 -10.29 -5.31
CA GLY A 371 -5.64 -10.54 -4.44
C GLY A 371 -4.34 -10.69 -5.22
N SER A 372 -4.40 -11.32 -6.41
CA SER A 372 -3.26 -11.48 -7.31
C SER A 372 -2.59 -10.18 -7.73
N SER A 373 -3.32 -9.04 -7.66
CA SER A 373 -2.77 -7.70 -7.91
C SER A 373 -1.73 -7.26 -6.85
N PHE A 374 -1.63 -7.98 -5.73
CA PHE A 374 -0.69 -7.70 -4.64
C PHE A 374 0.49 -8.68 -4.62
N ASN A 375 0.82 -9.26 -5.79
CA ASN A 375 1.95 -10.18 -5.99
C ASN A 375 1.95 -11.39 -5.04
N VAL A 376 0.76 -11.91 -4.73
CA VAL A 376 0.60 -13.16 -3.98
C VAL A 376 0.56 -14.37 -4.91
N PRO A 377 1.02 -15.56 -4.45
CA PRO A 377 1.02 -16.78 -5.27
C PRO A 377 -0.35 -17.48 -5.35
N TYR A 378 -1.33 -17.04 -4.58
CA TYR A 378 -2.67 -17.62 -4.50
C TYR A 378 -3.72 -16.72 -5.18
N ARG A 379 -4.90 -17.29 -5.52
CA ARG A 379 -5.95 -16.66 -6.32
C ARG A 379 -7.31 -16.59 -5.62
N HIS A 380 -7.35 -16.71 -4.30
CA HIS A 380 -8.62 -16.78 -3.55
C HIS A 380 -8.81 -15.63 -2.57
N HIS A 381 -8.05 -14.54 -2.71
CA HIS A 381 -8.22 -13.32 -1.91
C HIS A 381 -8.70 -12.16 -2.77
N PHE A 382 -9.27 -11.16 -2.11
CA PHE A 382 -9.56 -9.85 -2.71
C PHE A 382 -9.43 -8.76 -1.67
N ARG A 383 -9.14 -7.53 -2.10
CA ARG A 383 -9.04 -6.38 -1.20
C ARG A 383 -10.27 -5.48 -1.33
N VAL A 384 -10.78 -5.01 -0.18
CA VAL A 384 -11.76 -3.94 -0.07
C VAL A 384 -11.20 -2.79 0.76
N THR A 385 -11.60 -1.54 0.44
CA THR A 385 -11.32 -0.38 1.30
C THR A 385 -12.38 -0.24 2.39
N LEU A 386 -11.97 0.13 3.61
CA LEU A 386 -12.83 0.34 4.78
C LEU A 386 -13.34 1.80 4.86
N LEU A 387 -13.63 2.43 3.73
CA LEU A 387 -14.02 3.84 3.66
C LEU A 387 -15.52 4.12 3.55
N PRO A 388 -16.35 3.24 2.93
CA PRO A 388 -17.79 3.43 2.96
C PRO A 388 -18.36 3.37 4.38
N GLU A 389 -19.60 3.78 4.57
CA GLU A 389 -20.30 3.62 5.83
C GLU A 389 -20.61 2.13 6.12
N ALA A 390 -20.71 1.76 7.38
CA ALA A 390 -20.95 0.39 7.82
C ALA A 390 -22.19 -0.25 7.17
N ALA A 391 -23.27 0.53 6.99
CA ALA A 391 -24.47 0.05 6.32
C ALA A 391 -24.22 -0.32 4.84
N VAL A 392 -23.43 0.48 4.13
CA VAL A 392 -23.03 0.21 2.75
C VAL A 392 -22.17 -1.04 2.68
N MET A 393 -21.25 -1.23 3.64
CA MET A 393 -20.40 -2.43 3.64
C MET A 393 -21.19 -3.70 3.94
N ARG A 394 -22.20 -3.66 4.83
CA ARG A 394 -23.11 -4.81 5.01
C ARG A 394 -23.82 -5.19 3.72
N GLU A 395 -24.32 -4.21 2.97
CA GLU A 395 -24.94 -4.45 1.65
C GLU A 395 -23.93 -5.02 0.65
N VAL A 396 -22.71 -4.47 0.59
CA VAL A 396 -21.63 -4.98 -0.27
C VAL A 396 -21.32 -6.45 0.02
N PHE A 397 -21.15 -6.80 1.30
CA PHE A 397 -20.83 -8.18 1.67
C PHE A 397 -22.00 -9.13 1.45
N ALA A 398 -23.25 -8.68 1.58
CA ALA A 398 -24.41 -9.46 1.17
C ALA A 398 -24.41 -9.73 -0.35
N ARG A 399 -23.99 -8.77 -1.17
CA ARG A 399 -23.83 -8.96 -2.64
C ARG A 399 -22.70 -9.93 -2.95
N ILE A 400 -21.54 -9.79 -2.26
CA ILE A 400 -20.40 -10.71 -2.39
C ILE A 400 -20.84 -12.14 -2.06
N ASP A 401 -21.56 -12.33 -0.97
CA ASP A 401 -22.03 -13.65 -0.52
C ASP A 401 -22.98 -14.29 -1.52
N ARG A 402 -23.89 -13.53 -2.15
CA ARG A 402 -24.74 -14.02 -3.24
C ARG A 402 -23.94 -14.56 -4.44
N VAL A 403 -22.88 -13.87 -4.84
CA VAL A 403 -22.02 -14.34 -5.93
C VAL A 403 -21.30 -15.62 -5.53
N LEU A 404 -20.76 -15.66 -4.31
CA LEU A 404 -20.03 -16.81 -3.80
C LEU A 404 -20.93 -18.03 -3.60
N ALA A 405 -22.18 -17.85 -3.14
CA ALA A 405 -23.15 -18.93 -3.02
C ALA A 405 -23.46 -19.57 -4.39
N ARG A 406 -23.69 -18.75 -5.45
CA ARG A 406 -23.86 -19.26 -6.81
C ARG A 406 -22.66 -20.08 -7.28
N ARG A 407 -21.44 -19.60 -7.00
CA ARG A 407 -20.20 -20.32 -7.34
C ARG A 407 -20.06 -21.64 -6.57
N ALA A 408 -20.40 -21.66 -5.31
CA ALA A 408 -20.40 -22.87 -4.47
C ALA A 408 -21.41 -23.93 -4.99
N GLU A 409 -22.63 -23.51 -5.34
CA GLU A 409 -23.61 -24.39 -5.96
C GLU A 409 -23.15 -24.96 -7.30
N ALA A 410 -22.54 -24.13 -8.15
CA ALA A 410 -22.01 -24.58 -9.43
C ALA A 410 -20.88 -25.60 -9.24
N ALA A 411 -19.98 -25.37 -8.27
CA ALA A 411 -18.87 -26.26 -7.96
C ALA A 411 -19.31 -27.62 -7.39
N THR A 412 -20.47 -27.67 -6.72
CA THR A 412 -21.05 -28.93 -6.19
C THR A 412 -21.80 -29.74 -7.24
N LYS A 413 -22.32 -29.08 -8.27
CA LYS A 413 -23.06 -29.75 -9.37
C LYS A 413 -22.13 -30.42 -10.40
N VAL A 414 -20.81 -30.13 -10.40
CA VAL A 414 -19.84 -30.82 -11.25
C VAL A 414 -19.57 -32.21 -10.67
N VAL A 415 -20.36 -33.21 -11.10
CA VAL A 415 -20.19 -34.62 -10.73
C VAL A 415 -18.85 -35.13 -11.27
N PRO A 416 -18.01 -35.81 -10.48
CA PRO A 416 -16.78 -36.39 -11.01
C PRO A 416 -17.14 -37.43 -12.08
N LEU A 417 -16.54 -37.30 -13.27
CA LEU A 417 -16.60 -38.33 -14.31
C LEU A 417 -16.18 -39.67 -13.69
N LYS A 418 -17.11 -40.64 -13.67
CA LYS A 418 -16.77 -42.02 -13.27
C LYS A 418 -15.54 -42.46 -14.06
N PRO A 419 -14.51 -43.05 -13.42
CA PRO A 419 -13.41 -43.63 -14.15
C PRO A 419 -13.98 -44.67 -15.13
N ARG A 420 -13.64 -44.55 -16.41
CA ARG A 420 -13.96 -45.60 -17.40
C ARG A 420 -13.40 -46.90 -16.88
N SER A 421 -14.26 -47.87 -16.57
CA SER A 421 -13.87 -49.23 -16.28
C SER A 421 -13.05 -49.74 -17.46
N ALA A 422 -11.79 -50.09 -17.22
CA ALA A 422 -10.97 -50.81 -18.18
C ALA A 422 -11.69 -52.13 -18.48
N ALA A 423 -12.22 -52.23 -19.67
CA ALA A 423 -12.73 -53.50 -20.17
C ALA A 423 -11.53 -54.47 -20.27
N VAL A 424 -11.46 -55.41 -19.36
CA VAL A 424 -10.58 -56.57 -19.48
C VAL A 424 -11.19 -57.44 -20.62
N GLY A 425 -10.57 -57.33 -21.79
CA GLY A 425 -10.78 -58.25 -22.88
C GLY A 425 -10.07 -59.56 -22.60
N ARG A 426 -10.77 -60.62 -22.66
CA ARG A 426 -10.26 -62.03 -22.71
C ARG A 426 -9.51 -62.29 -24.01
#